data_659dd13c581ee5289d794f06b9e2df97
#
_entry.id   659dd13c581ee5289d794f06b9e2df97
#
_cell.length_a   1.000
_cell.length_b   1.000
_cell.length_c   1.000
_cell.angle_alpha   90.00
_cell.angle_beta   90.00
_cell.angle_gamma   90.00
#
_symmetry.space_group_name_H-M   'P 1'
#
loop_
_entity.id
_entity.type
_entity.pdbx_description
1 polymer ?
#
loop_
_entity_poly.entity_id
_entity_poly.type
_entity_poly.pdbx_seq_one_letter_code
_entity_poly.pdbx_strand_id
1 'polypeptide(L)'
;MNVVRLNKHIKNNRDRMIEGKKCSSIVLKTRQIGKWVDVKTDDIFKNKKVILFSLPGAFTPVCSEKQLPGFEKNYDKLLSLGISEIYCISVNDGYVMNAWADQQKLTKVKVLPDGNGDFTRSMGMLIEKKHVGFGQRSWRYCAIINNGIVEKWWQENGINNDGSDPDPYEETTPENCINYLSQKLQA
;
A
#
# COMPACT_ATOMS: atom_id res chain seq x y z
N MET A 1 -0.96 24.83 -29.84
CA MET A 1 0.25 24.14 -29.40
C MET A 1 0.48 24.44 -27.91
N ASN A 2 0.75 23.40 -27.10
CA ASN A 2 1.20 23.48 -25.68
C ASN A 2 0.21 23.92 -24.60
N VAL A 3 -0.85 23.13 -24.37
CA VAL A 3 -1.62 23.19 -23.11
C VAL A 3 -1.48 21.90 -22.27
N VAL A 4 -0.79 20.87 -22.77
CA VAL A 4 -0.76 19.53 -22.15
C VAL A 4 0.38 19.31 -21.15
N ARG A 5 1.28 20.27 -20.92
CA ARG A 5 2.47 20.08 -20.06
C ARG A 5 2.44 20.75 -18.69
N LEU A 6 1.36 21.45 -18.29
CA LEU A 6 1.35 22.18 -17.01
C LEU A 6 0.67 21.46 -15.83
N ASN A 7 0.06 20.28 -16.03
CA ASN A 7 -0.72 19.61 -14.97
C ASN A 7 0.01 18.47 -14.22
N LYS A 8 1.32 18.28 -14.40
CA LYS A 8 2.07 17.22 -13.71
C LYS A 8 2.62 17.58 -12.32
N HIS A 9 2.36 18.76 -11.79
CA HIS A 9 2.99 19.22 -10.54
C HIS A 9 2.03 19.79 -9.49
N ILE A 10 0.74 19.59 -9.62
CA ILE A 10 -0.18 19.84 -8.49
C ILE A 10 -0.16 18.55 -7.64
N LYS A 11 0.86 18.44 -6.76
CA LYS A 11 0.80 17.51 -5.63
C LYS A 11 -0.50 17.80 -4.90
N ASN A 12 -1.39 16.82 -4.85
CA ASN A 12 -2.64 16.92 -4.14
C ASN A 12 -2.34 17.41 -2.72
N ASN A 13 -3.02 18.43 -2.24
CA ASN A 13 -2.81 18.99 -0.91
C ASN A 13 -2.94 17.92 0.21
N ARG A 14 -3.66 16.83 -0.06
CA ARG A 14 -3.79 15.66 0.82
C ARG A 14 -2.50 14.86 0.94
N ASP A 15 -1.72 14.70 -0.13
CA ASP A 15 -0.46 13.93 -0.10
C ASP A 15 0.54 14.57 0.86
N ARG A 16 0.60 15.91 0.86
CA ARG A 16 1.43 16.69 1.80
C ARG A 16 0.96 16.59 3.25
N MET A 17 -0.32 16.27 3.49
CA MET A 17 -0.87 16.17 4.85
C MET A 17 -0.52 14.83 5.51
N ILE A 18 -0.14 13.79 4.75
CA ILE A 18 0.19 12.45 5.27
C ILE A 18 1.70 12.29 5.45
N GLU A 19 2.51 12.87 4.55
CA GLU A 19 3.97 12.88 4.71
C GLU A 19 4.37 13.61 6.02
N GLY A 20 5.27 13.00 6.79
CA GLY A 20 5.69 13.46 8.11
C GLY A 20 4.85 12.98 9.28
N LYS A 21 3.71 12.33 9.03
CA LYS A 21 2.88 11.78 10.10
C LYS A 21 3.41 10.45 10.61
N LYS A 22 3.27 10.25 11.92
CA LYS A 22 3.49 8.95 12.54
C LYS A 22 2.32 8.02 12.24
N CYS A 23 2.63 6.79 11.84
CA CYS A 23 1.62 5.74 11.69
C CYS A 23 0.99 5.38 13.03
N SER A 24 -0.30 5.07 13.02
CA SER A 24 -1.02 4.65 14.21
C SER A 24 -0.57 3.27 14.68
N SER A 25 -0.54 3.09 15.99
CA SER A 25 -0.30 1.79 16.62
C SER A 25 -1.59 0.95 16.54
N ILE A 26 -1.60 -0.03 15.67
CA ILE A 26 -2.74 -0.93 15.42
C ILE A 26 -2.28 -2.37 15.57
N VAL A 27 -3.15 -3.22 16.11
CA VAL A 27 -2.94 -4.67 16.18
C VAL A 27 -3.67 -5.32 15.01
N LEU A 28 -2.90 -5.96 14.13
CA LEU A 28 -3.43 -6.74 13.01
C LEU A 28 -3.55 -8.20 13.43
N LYS A 29 -4.70 -8.82 13.17
CA LYS A 29 -4.94 -10.24 13.46
C LYS A 29 -4.53 -11.09 12.28
N THR A 30 -3.37 -11.75 12.38
CA THR A 30 -2.84 -12.60 11.32
C THR A 30 -2.94 -14.08 11.68
N ARG A 31 -2.63 -14.94 10.71
CA ARG A 31 -2.54 -16.39 10.91
C ARG A 31 -1.17 -16.90 10.49
N GLN A 32 -0.50 -17.60 11.40
CA GLN A 32 0.80 -18.23 11.14
C GLN A 32 0.76 -19.67 11.66
N ILE A 33 1.09 -20.62 10.80
CA ILE A 33 1.15 -22.07 11.14
C ILE A 33 -0.15 -22.51 11.86
N GLY A 34 -1.31 -22.16 11.30
CA GLY A 34 -2.62 -22.53 11.83
C GLY A 34 -3.06 -21.82 13.10
N LYS A 35 -2.29 -20.86 13.63
CA LYS A 35 -2.60 -20.13 14.86
C LYS A 35 -2.87 -18.65 14.58
N TRP A 36 -3.71 -18.03 15.41
CA TRP A 36 -3.86 -16.57 15.44
C TRP A 36 -2.62 -15.93 16.06
N VAL A 37 -2.13 -14.89 15.41
CA VAL A 37 -0.98 -14.10 15.86
C VAL A 37 -1.33 -12.62 15.75
N ASP A 38 -1.03 -11.89 16.82
CA ASP A 38 -1.16 -10.45 16.85
C ASP A 38 0.13 -9.80 16.34
N VAL A 39 0.01 -8.99 15.28
CA VAL A 39 1.12 -8.21 14.73
C VAL A 39 0.84 -6.73 14.95
N LYS A 40 1.71 -6.07 15.69
CA LYS A 40 1.61 -4.62 15.94
C LYS A 40 2.29 -3.85 14.81
N THR A 41 1.63 -2.81 14.32
CA THR A 41 2.23 -1.94 13.28
C THR A 41 3.50 -1.25 13.77
N ASP A 42 3.60 -0.94 15.06
CA ASP A 42 4.83 -0.42 15.66
C ASP A 42 6.03 -1.36 15.45
N ASP A 43 5.83 -2.66 15.63
CA ASP A 43 6.90 -3.66 15.46
C ASP A 43 7.30 -3.84 13.99
N ILE A 44 6.34 -3.68 13.08
CA ILE A 44 6.58 -3.73 11.62
C ILE A 44 7.49 -2.58 11.18
N PHE A 45 7.29 -1.38 11.73
CA PHE A 45 7.95 -0.16 11.28
C PHE A 45 9.18 0.23 12.08
N LYS A 46 9.33 -0.27 13.31
CA LYS A 46 10.40 0.14 14.23
C LYS A 46 11.79 -0.11 13.67
N ASN A 47 12.59 0.96 13.61
CA ASN A 47 13.98 0.91 13.15
C ASN A 47 14.14 0.36 11.72
N LYS A 48 13.12 0.49 10.90
CA LYS A 48 13.10 0.00 9.51
C LYS A 48 12.62 1.08 8.58
N LYS A 49 13.10 1.02 7.34
CA LYS A 49 12.55 1.76 6.21
C LYS A 49 11.83 0.77 5.31
N VAL A 50 10.51 0.84 5.29
CA VAL A 50 9.66 -0.14 4.61
C VAL A 50 8.82 0.53 3.51
N ILE A 51 8.45 -0.26 2.51
CA ILE A 51 7.36 0.09 1.62
C ILE A 51 6.10 -0.61 2.13
N LEU A 52 5.03 0.16 2.27
CA LEU A 52 3.69 -0.33 2.53
C LEU A 52 2.79 0.11 1.38
N PHE A 53 2.21 -0.83 0.65
CA PHE A 53 1.20 -0.51 -0.34
C PHE A 53 -0.12 -1.19 -0.01
N SER A 54 -1.21 -0.51 -0.33
CA SER A 54 -2.57 -0.98 -0.10
C SER A 54 -3.41 -0.92 -1.37
N LEU A 55 -4.45 -1.74 -1.39
CA LEU A 55 -5.25 -1.98 -2.56
C LEU A 55 -6.68 -2.39 -2.15
N PRO A 56 -7.66 -2.31 -3.07
CA PRO A 56 -9.07 -2.59 -2.75
C PRO A 56 -9.36 -4.03 -2.33
N GLY A 57 -8.54 -5.00 -2.68
CA GLY A 57 -8.77 -6.35 -2.16
C GLY A 57 -7.94 -7.44 -2.80
N ALA A 58 -7.66 -8.47 -2.00
CA ALA A 58 -7.12 -9.74 -2.47
C ALA A 58 -8.03 -10.35 -3.56
N PHE A 59 -7.44 -11.06 -4.51
CA PHE A 59 -8.10 -11.71 -5.64
C PHE A 59 -8.80 -10.78 -6.65
N THR A 60 -8.76 -9.46 -6.48
CA THR A 60 -9.29 -8.53 -7.47
C THR A 60 -8.29 -8.32 -8.62
N PRO A 61 -8.76 -8.00 -9.87
CA PRO A 61 -7.91 -8.08 -11.06
C PRO A 61 -6.65 -7.22 -11.03
N VAL A 62 -6.77 -5.90 -10.89
CA VAL A 62 -5.61 -4.98 -10.90
C VAL A 62 -4.62 -5.28 -9.77
N CYS A 63 -5.15 -5.64 -8.60
CA CYS A 63 -4.35 -6.00 -7.43
C CYS A 63 -3.52 -7.26 -7.66
N SER A 64 -4.12 -8.28 -8.30
CA SER A 64 -3.52 -9.60 -8.51
C SER A 64 -2.67 -9.69 -9.77
N GLU A 65 -2.98 -8.92 -10.80
CA GLU A 65 -2.31 -9.00 -12.10
C GLU A 65 -1.19 -7.98 -12.29
N LYS A 66 -1.25 -6.86 -11.58
CA LYS A 66 -0.34 -5.73 -11.78
C LYS A 66 0.41 -5.31 -10.53
N GLN A 67 -0.32 -4.86 -9.48
CA GLN A 67 0.32 -4.18 -8.35
C GLN A 67 1.17 -5.13 -7.50
N LEU A 68 0.59 -6.20 -6.99
CA LEU A 68 1.33 -7.15 -6.14
C LEU A 68 2.48 -7.83 -6.90
N PRO A 69 2.27 -8.38 -8.12
CA PRO A 69 3.38 -8.94 -8.89
C PRO A 69 4.47 -7.92 -9.24
N GLY A 70 4.11 -6.67 -9.46
CA GLY A 70 5.05 -5.59 -9.73
C GLY A 70 6.01 -5.35 -8.57
N PHE A 71 5.52 -5.31 -7.35
CA PHE A 71 6.37 -5.17 -6.16
C PHE A 71 7.18 -6.43 -5.87
N GLU A 72 6.62 -7.62 -6.05
CA GLU A 72 7.37 -8.88 -5.90
C GLU A 72 8.55 -8.94 -6.88
N LYS A 73 8.34 -8.60 -8.14
CA LYS A 73 9.37 -8.57 -9.18
C LYS A 73 10.48 -7.55 -8.89
N ASN A 74 10.13 -6.40 -8.36
CA ASN A 74 11.07 -5.30 -8.08
C ASN A 74 11.63 -5.32 -6.65
N TYR A 75 11.35 -6.36 -5.88
CA TYR A 75 11.72 -6.45 -4.46
C TYR A 75 13.21 -6.26 -4.24
N ASP A 76 14.07 -7.03 -4.91
CA ASP A 76 15.52 -6.96 -4.72
C ASP A 76 16.09 -5.59 -5.14
N LYS A 77 15.54 -4.99 -6.20
CA LYS A 77 15.92 -3.65 -6.61
C LYS A 77 15.60 -2.61 -5.55
N LEU A 78 14.41 -2.69 -4.95
CA LEU A 78 13.98 -1.77 -3.88
C LEU A 78 14.82 -1.96 -2.62
N LEU A 79 15.16 -3.20 -2.25
CA LEU A 79 16.09 -3.46 -1.13
C LEU A 79 17.47 -2.85 -1.39
N SER A 80 17.99 -2.93 -2.61
CA SER A 80 19.28 -2.32 -2.97
C SER A 80 19.27 -0.78 -2.84
N LEU A 81 18.10 -0.16 -2.83
CA LEU A 81 17.90 1.27 -2.65
C LEU A 81 17.61 1.67 -1.18
N GLY A 82 17.81 0.77 -0.23
CA GLY A 82 17.72 1.05 1.20
C GLY A 82 16.40 0.66 1.87
N ILE A 83 15.51 -0.04 1.18
CA ILE A 83 14.29 -0.59 1.77
C ILE A 83 14.63 -1.88 2.52
N SER A 84 14.11 -2.03 3.73
CA SER A 84 14.31 -3.21 4.58
C SER A 84 13.31 -4.31 4.27
N GLU A 85 12.05 -3.94 3.97
CA GLU A 85 10.94 -4.88 3.79
C GLU A 85 9.82 -4.23 2.96
N ILE A 86 9.03 -5.05 2.26
CA ILE A 86 7.86 -4.60 1.50
C ILE A 86 6.64 -5.36 1.98
N TYR A 87 5.59 -4.61 2.34
CA TYR A 87 4.32 -5.14 2.81
C TYR A 87 3.16 -4.72 1.91
N CYS A 88 2.28 -5.68 1.63
CA CYS A 88 0.97 -5.44 1.03
C CYS A 88 -0.09 -5.54 2.13
N ILE A 89 -0.82 -4.46 2.38
CA ILE A 89 -1.94 -4.43 3.35
C ILE A 89 -3.27 -4.33 2.61
N SER A 90 -4.27 -5.03 3.09
CA SER A 90 -5.63 -4.98 2.52
C SER A 90 -6.69 -5.17 3.60
N VAL A 91 -7.88 -4.62 3.37
CA VAL A 91 -9.06 -4.85 4.21
C VAL A 91 -9.65 -6.22 3.85
N ASN A 92 -8.90 -7.24 4.23
CA ASN A 92 -9.22 -8.66 4.12
C ASN A 92 -8.71 -9.36 5.38
N ASP A 93 -9.32 -10.46 5.75
CA ASP A 93 -8.89 -11.25 6.91
C ASP A 93 -7.62 -12.08 6.65
N GLY A 94 -7.09 -12.70 7.71
CA GLY A 94 -5.86 -13.47 7.64
C GLY A 94 -5.95 -14.73 6.77
N TYR A 95 -7.12 -15.37 6.67
CA TYR A 95 -7.31 -16.54 5.80
C TYR A 95 -7.23 -16.14 4.33
N VAL A 96 -7.94 -15.08 3.96
CA VAL A 96 -7.98 -14.57 2.59
C VAL A 96 -6.59 -14.08 2.16
N MET A 97 -5.90 -13.31 3.00
CA MET A 97 -4.57 -12.80 2.66
C MET A 97 -3.54 -13.91 2.49
N ASN A 98 -3.54 -14.92 3.36
CA ASN A 98 -2.65 -16.07 3.23
C ASN A 98 -2.94 -16.88 1.95
N ALA A 99 -4.21 -17.20 1.68
CA ALA A 99 -4.59 -17.92 0.47
C ALA A 99 -4.21 -17.16 -0.81
N TRP A 100 -4.36 -15.82 -0.78
CA TRP A 100 -3.96 -14.99 -1.91
C TRP A 100 -2.44 -14.94 -2.10
N ALA A 101 -1.68 -14.83 -1.02
CA ALA A 101 -0.22 -14.90 -1.06
C ALA A 101 0.27 -16.24 -1.65
N ASP A 102 -0.34 -17.33 -1.25
CA ASP A 102 -0.04 -18.68 -1.78
C ASP A 102 -0.38 -18.78 -3.28
N GLN A 103 -1.56 -18.31 -3.68
CA GLN A 103 -1.98 -18.29 -5.09
C GLN A 103 -1.02 -17.44 -5.95
N GLN A 104 -0.59 -16.30 -5.43
CA GLN A 104 0.36 -15.41 -6.09
C GLN A 104 1.81 -15.92 -6.04
N LYS A 105 2.05 -17.02 -5.32
CA LYS A 105 3.38 -17.62 -5.12
C LYS A 105 4.41 -16.61 -4.59
N LEU A 106 3.99 -15.77 -3.65
CA LEU A 106 4.88 -14.77 -3.05
C LEU A 106 6.02 -15.44 -2.29
N THR A 107 7.23 -14.97 -2.51
CA THR A 107 8.43 -15.42 -1.81
C THR A 107 9.12 -14.31 -1.03
N LYS A 108 8.79 -13.05 -1.33
CA LYS A 108 9.49 -11.85 -0.84
C LYS A 108 8.57 -10.84 -0.19
N VAL A 109 7.56 -10.34 -0.91
CA VAL A 109 6.56 -9.41 -0.36
C VAL A 109 5.72 -10.12 0.70
N LYS A 110 5.53 -9.46 1.84
CA LYS A 110 4.70 -9.96 2.94
C LYS A 110 3.33 -9.33 2.91
N VAL A 111 2.30 -10.10 3.25
CA VAL A 111 0.92 -9.63 3.31
C VAL A 111 0.50 -9.33 4.75
N LEU A 112 -0.29 -8.30 4.93
CA LEU A 112 -0.83 -7.86 6.21
C LEU A 112 -2.36 -7.79 6.12
N PRO A 113 -3.09 -8.57 6.94
CA PRO A 113 -4.55 -8.52 6.99
C PRO A 113 -5.03 -7.38 7.89
N ASP A 114 -5.66 -6.37 7.31
CA ASP A 114 -6.38 -5.32 8.03
C ASP A 114 -7.90 -5.57 7.98
N GLY A 115 -8.32 -6.76 8.43
CA GLY A 115 -9.70 -7.23 8.28
C GLY A 115 -10.76 -6.31 8.88
N ASN A 116 -10.44 -5.61 9.96
CA ASN A 116 -11.33 -4.63 10.59
C ASN A 116 -11.23 -3.21 9.95
N GLY A 117 -10.28 -3.00 9.05
CA GLY A 117 -10.06 -1.70 8.41
C GLY A 117 -9.47 -0.62 9.31
N ASP A 118 -8.95 -0.98 10.48
CA ASP A 118 -8.51 -0.02 11.49
C ASP A 118 -7.29 0.78 11.03
N PHE A 119 -6.28 0.10 10.47
CA PHE A 119 -5.11 0.79 9.93
C PHE A 119 -5.49 1.63 8.70
N THR A 120 -6.25 1.07 7.78
CA THR A 120 -6.74 1.76 6.58
C THR A 120 -7.52 3.02 6.95
N ARG A 121 -8.40 2.94 7.97
CA ARG A 121 -9.13 4.10 8.50
C ARG A 121 -8.17 5.15 9.07
N SER A 122 -7.16 4.73 9.82
CA SER A 122 -6.19 5.64 10.44
C SER A 122 -5.37 6.42 9.40
N MET A 123 -5.19 5.84 8.21
CA MET A 123 -4.50 6.48 7.08
C MET A 123 -5.44 7.35 6.23
N GLY A 124 -6.74 7.39 6.55
CA GLY A 124 -7.74 8.14 5.79
C GLY A 124 -8.09 7.52 4.43
N MET A 125 -7.83 6.22 4.26
CA MET A 125 -7.97 5.51 2.98
C MET A 125 -9.15 4.51 2.96
N LEU A 126 -9.95 4.43 4.03
CA LEU A 126 -11.12 3.56 4.05
C LEU A 126 -12.24 4.14 3.19
N ILE A 127 -12.72 3.35 2.24
CA ILE A 127 -13.77 3.72 1.29
C ILE A 127 -14.87 2.66 1.23
N GLU A 128 -16.01 3.05 0.69
CA GLU A 128 -17.13 2.15 0.40
C GLU A 128 -17.07 1.66 -1.05
N LYS A 129 -17.12 0.34 -1.24
CA LYS A 129 -17.18 -0.33 -2.55
C LYS A 129 -18.45 -1.16 -2.67
N LYS A 130 -19.60 -0.57 -2.24
CA LYS A 130 -20.91 -1.26 -2.23
C LYS A 130 -21.42 -1.60 -3.63
N HIS A 131 -21.10 -0.77 -4.63
CA HIS A 131 -21.51 -0.94 -6.03
C HIS A 131 -21.00 -2.27 -6.64
N VAL A 132 -19.93 -2.84 -6.10
CA VAL A 132 -19.40 -4.17 -6.50
C VAL A 132 -19.51 -5.22 -5.40
N GLY A 133 -20.27 -4.94 -4.34
CA GLY A 133 -20.50 -5.89 -3.25
C GLY A 133 -19.29 -6.13 -2.31
N PHE A 134 -18.29 -5.25 -2.32
CA PHE A 134 -17.09 -5.43 -1.49
C PHE A 134 -17.24 -4.87 -0.08
N GLY A 135 -18.21 -4.00 0.17
CA GLY A 135 -18.32 -3.27 1.42
C GLY A 135 -17.17 -2.27 1.60
N GLN A 136 -16.65 -2.18 2.83
CA GLN A 136 -15.54 -1.29 3.14
C GLN A 136 -14.21 -1.87 2.68
N ARG A 137 -13.43 -1.08 1.97
CA ARG A 137 -12.10 -1.44 1.43
C ARG A 137 -11.13 -0.28 1.53
N SER A 138 -9.87 -0.53 1.20
CA SER A 138 -8.86 0.53 1.08
C SER A 138 -8.89 1.17 -0.30
N TRP A 139 -8.75 2.48 -0.35
CA TRP A 139 -8.26 3.15 -1.55
C TRP A 139 -6.82 2.71 -1.84
N ARG A 140 -6.42 2.74 -3.10
CA ARG A 140 -5.09 2.32 -3.52
C ARG A 140 -4.06 3.39 -3.17
N TYR A 141 -3.08 3.05 -2.34
CA TYR A 141 -1.96 3.92 -1.97
C TYR A 141 -0.66 3.15 -1.82
N CYS A 142 0.45 3.86 -1.82
CA CYS A 142 1.77 3.35 -1.52
C CYS A 142 2.52 4.36 -0.66
N ALA A 143 3.24 3.89 0.34
CA ALA A 143 4.00 4.73 1.24
C ALA A 143 5.41 4.16 1.48
N ILE A 144 6.40 5.04 1.59
CA ILE A 144 7.66 4.71 2.24
C ILE A 144 7.55 5.20 3.68
N ILE A 145 7.70 4.26 4.61
CA ILE A 145 7.60 4.51 6.04
C ILE A 145 8.97 4.27 6.66
N ASN A 146 9.52 5.31 7.29
CA ASN A 146 10.84 5.27 7.92
C ASN A 146 10.68 5.38 9.44
N ASN A 147 10.97 4.31 10.16
CA ASN A 147 10.82 4.23 11.62
C ASN A 147 9.45 4.71 12.10
N GLY A 148 8.39 4.29 11.43
CA GLY A 148 7.00 4.63 11.77
C GLY A 148 6.53 5.99 11.28
N ILE A 149 7.37 6.77 10.61
CA ILE A 149 7.01 8.07 10.02
C ILE A 149 6.84 7.92 8.52
N VAL A 150 5.75 8.44 7.98
CA VAL A 150 5.52 8.45 6.52
C VAL A 150 6.52 9.41 5.87
N GLU A 151 7.50 8.86 5.18
CA GLU A 151 8.54 9.63 4.48
C GLU A 151 8.05 10.11 3.11
N LYS A 152 7.34 9.22 2.39
CA LYS A 152 6.80 9.50 1.06
C LYS A 152 5.45 8.84 0.88
N TRP A 153 4.55 9.51 0.17
CA TRP A 153 3.19 9.07 -0.07
C TRP A 153 2.78 9.19 -1.53
N TRP A 154 2.12 8.17 -2.04
CA TRP A 154 1.41 8.16 -3.33
C TRP A 154 0.03 7.56 -3.12
N GLN A 155 -0.96 8.14 -3.72
CA GLN A 155 -2.30 7.57 -3.83
C GLN A 155 -2.84 7.77 -5.23
N GLU A 156 -3.73 6.87 -5.66
CA GLU A 156 -4.39 7.05 -6.93
C GLU A 156 -5.36 8.23 -6.88
N ASN A 157 -5.53 8.88 -8.03
CA ASN A 157 -6.44 10.02 -8.14
C ASN A 157 -7.91 9.57 -8.09
N GLY A 158 -8.81 10.47 -7.68
CA GLY A 158 -10.25 10.24 -7.75
C GLY A 158 -10.82 9.41 -6.61
N ILE A 159 -10.20 9.42 -5.42
CA ILE A 159 -10.76 8.74 -4.24
C ILE A 159 -12.23 9.09 -4.04
N ASN A 160 -13.09 8.09 -3.94
CA ASN A 160 -14.54 8.23 -3.83
C ASN A 160 -15.17 7.05 -3.08
N ASN A 161 -16.48 7.18 -2.80
CA ASN A 161 -17.32 6.17 -2.16
C ASN A 161 -18.52 5.75 -3.01
N ASP A 162 -18.61 6.23 -4.26
CA ASP A 162 -19.76 6.03 -5.15
C ASP A 162 -19.47 5.08 -6.32
N GLY A 163 -18.21 4.63 -6.44
CA GLY A 163 -17.81 3.72 -7.50
C GLY A 163 -17.60 4.36 -8.86
N SER A 164 -17.43 5.68 -8.90
CA SER A 164 -17.18 6.42 -10.14
C SER A 164 -15.76 6.24 -10.71
N ASP A 165 -14.86 5.57 -9.96
CA ASP A 165 -13.49 5.34 -10.38
C ASP A 165 -13.35 4.13 -11.33
N PRO A 166 -12.38 4.17 -12.26
CA PRO A 166 -12.03 3.05 -13.13
C PRO A 166 -11.03 2.07 -12.51
N ASP A 167 -10.91 2.00 -11.18
CA ASP A 167 -9.88 1.26 -10.44
C ASP A 167 -8.45 1.63 -10.90
N PRO A 168 -8.03 2.90 -10.72
CA PRO A 168 -6.79 3.42 -11.29
C PRO A 168 -5.54 2.78 -10.69
N TYR A 169 -4.50 2.65 -11.52
CA TYR A 169 -3.17 2.18 -11.13
C TYR A 169 -2.09 2.88 -11.97
N GLU A 170 -1.70 4.07 -11.55
CA GLU A 170 -0.71 4.92 -12.23
C GLU A 170 0.33 5.49 -11.25
N GLU A 171 -0.10 5.89 -10.06
CA GLU A 171 0.74 6.60 -9.09
C GLU A 171 1.44 5.64 -8.10
N THR A 172 0.81 4.55 -7.72
CA THR A 172 1.25 3.65 -6.64
C THR A 172 2.11 2.49 -7.13
N THR A 173 2.96 2.75 -8.09
CA THR A 173 3.79 1.74 -8.79
C THR A 173 5.15 1.57 -8.12
N PRO A 174 5.79 0.39 -8.23
CA PRO A 174 7.16 0.20 -7.77
C PRO A 174 8.15 1.10 -8.50
N GLU A 175 7.89 1.47 -9.76
CA GLU A 175 8.71 2.38 -10.55
C GLU A 175 8.77 3.77 -9.93
N ASN A 176 7.66 4.29 -9.42
CA ASN A 176 7.63 5.57 -8.71
C ASN A 176 8.45 5.52 -7.41
N CYS A 177 8.39 4.41 -6.68
CA CYS A 177 9.24 4.19 -5.50
C CYS A 177 10.73 4.16 -5.88
N ILE A 178 11.09 3.43 -6.93
CA ILE A 178 12.47 3.32 -7.44
C ILE A 178 12.99 4.70 -7.85
N ASN A 179 12.21 5.47 -8.60
CA ASN A 179 12.60 6.81 -9.04
C ASN A 179 12.86 7.74 -7.85
N TYR A 180 11.97 7.75 -6.87
CA TYR A 180 12.13 8.55 -5.65
C TYR A 180 13.38 8.17 -4.87
N LEU A 181 13.59 6.89 -4.61
CA LEU A 181 14.73 6.39 -3.84
C LEU A 181 16.05 6.62 -4.57
N SER A 182 16.08 6.43 -5.89
CA SER A 182 17.26 6.67 -6.72
C SER A 182 17.68 8.13 -6.72
N GLN A 183 16.73 9.05 -6.79
CA GLN A 183 17.00 10.50 -6.72
C GLN A 183 17.56 10.90 -5.34
N LYS A 184 17.07 10.29 -4.25
CA LYS A 184 17.59 10.55 -2.90
C LYS A 184 19.04 10.11 -2.73
N LEU A 185 19.45 9.01 -3.34
CA LEU A 185 20.83 8.53 -3.27
C LEU A 185 21.81 9.39 -4.06
N GLN A 186 21.33 10.19 -5.02
CA GLN A 186 22.13 11.10 -5.84
C GLN A 186 22.26 12.51 -5.23
N ALA A 187 21.50 12.80 -4.20
CA ALA A 187 21.47 14.10 -3.55
C ALA A 187 22.62 14.29 -2.54
#